data_fe4276aa0a6828b758f00e99423f2e57
#
_entry.id   fe4276aa0a6828b758f00e99423f2e57
#
_cell.length_a   1.000
_cell.length_b   1.000
_cell.length_c   1.000
_cell.angle_alpha   90.00
_cell.angle_beta   90.00
_cell.angle_gamma   90.00
#
_symmetry.space_group_name_H-M   'P 1'
#
loop_
_entity.id
_entity.type
_entity.pdbx_description
1 polymer ?
#
loop_
_entity_poly.entity_id
_entity_poly.type
_entity_poly.pdbx_seq_one_letter_code
_entity_poly.pdbx_strand_id
1 'polypeptide(L)'
;MHLARVGHQAHLWARDAALAADIQQRRFNPVYLPEIRFPPNLRVTTDLPEALDASELIVAAVPSHGTREVLRRAAPHISPGSTVVSATKGLEQDTLFRMSEIIAQECGPAARVAVLSGPSFAIELARELPTAVSIASRDPLVVERVQAEFRAPYFRLYGTDDVVGVEIGGALKNIIAIAAGLVEGLGLGHNALAGLITRGLAEMSRLACAAGAKRETLSGLTGLGDLVLTCTGRLSRNRHVGVELASGRALQDVLGGMKMVAEGVRTTEAALALAARYGVELPIAAQVAELLTGRKDPRTALSELMIRPQKAEVG
;
A
#
# COMPACT_ATOMS: atom_id res chain seq x y z
N MET A 1 -16.40 -3.36 3.77
CA MET A 1 -17.39 -3.81 2.78
C MET A 1 -17.24 -5.30 2.45
N HIS A 2 -16.07 -5.78 1.99
CA HIS A 2 -15.88 -7.21 1.68
C HIS A 2 -16.27 -8.12 2.87
N LEU A 3 -15.76 -7.88 4.06
CA LEU A 3 -16.12 -8.64 5.27
C LEU A 3 -17.62 -8.66 5.54
N ALA A 4 -18.32 -7.53 5.35
CA ALA A 4 -19.78 -7.51 5.49
C ALA A 4 -20.48 -8.41 4.46
N ARG A 5 -19.98 -8.51 3.22
CA ARG A 5 -20.54 -9.39 2.19
C ARG A 5 -20.38 -10.87 2.51
N VAL A 6 -19.27 -11.24 3.18
CA VAL A 6 -19.05 -12.63 3.60
C VAL A 6 -19.67 -12.96 4.96
N GLY A 7 -20.53 -12.06 5.49
CA GLY A 7 -21.40 -12.36 6.62
C GLY A 7 -21.06 -11.68 7.95
N HIS A 8 -19.93 -10.96 8.04
CA HIS A 8 -19.58 -10.26 9.29
C HIS A 8 -20.47 -9.06 9.56
N GLN A 9 -20.75 -8.78 10.83
CA GLN A 9 -21.22 -7.48 11.26
C GLN A 9 -20.03 -6.53 11.25
N ALA A 10 -20.01 -5.58 10.32
CA ALA A 10 -18.85 -4.72 10.09
C ALA A 10 -19.12 -3.28 10.51
N HIS A 11 -18.18 -2.71 11.26
CA HIS A 11 -18.13 -1.29 11.56
C HIS A 11 -17.05 -0.61 10.71
N LEU A 12 -17.40 0.48 10.04
CA LEU A 12 -16.47 1.33 9.31
C LEU A 12 -16.27 2.62 10.11
N TRP A 13 -15.12 2.77 10.71
CA TRP A 13 -14.75 4.07 11.28
C TRP A 13 -14.30 5.04 10.18
N ALA A 14 -14.86 6.24 10.18
CA ALA A 14 -14.46 7.31 9.28
C ALA A 14 -14.15 8.58 10.09
N ARG A 15 -13.02 9.22 9.81
CA ARG A 15 -12.59 10.44 10.52
C ARG A 15 -13.49 11.64 10.22
N ASP A 16 -13.98 11.75 9.00
CA ASP A 16 -14.80 12.85 8.52
C ASP A 16 -16.27 12.59 8.86
N ALA A 17 -16.86 13.41 9.74
CA ALA A 17 -18.22 13.25 10.21
C ALA A 17 -19.27 13.51 9.10
N ALA A 18 -18.99 14.46 8.21
CA ALA A 18 -19.90 14.76 7.09
C ALA A 18 -19.94 13.59 6.11
N LEU A 19 -18.79 13.04 5.78
CA LEU A 19 -18.68 11.86 4.92
C LEU A 19 -19.33 10.63 5.59
N ALA A 20 -19.12 10.42 6.89
CA ALA A 20 -19.72 9.31 7.63
C ALA A 20 -21.26 9.38 7.58
N ALA A 21 -21.83 10.56 7.84
CA ALA A 21 -23.28 10.80 7.78
C ALA A 21 -23.83 10.57 6.36
N ASP A 22 -23.14 11.07 5.34
CA ASP A 22 -23.53 10.90 3.94
C ASP A 22 -23.50 9.42 3.51
N ILE A 23 -22.47 8.68 3.90
CA ILE A 23 -22.37 7.23 3.66
C ILE A 23 -23.50 6.48 4.38
N GLN A 24 -23.78 6.81 5.63
CA GLN A 24 -24.84 6.16 6.40
C GLN A 24 -26.22 6.36 5.77
N GLN A 25 -26.49 7.58 5.26
CA GLN A 25 -27.74 7.92 4.60
C GLN A 25 -27.87 7.27 3.22
N ARG A 26 -26.84 7.39 2.38
CA ARG A 26 -26.86 6.96 0.97
C ARG A 26 -26.56 5.50 0.78
N ARG A 27 -25.94 4.86 1.77
CA ARG A 27 -25.47 3.46 1.71
C ARG A 27 -24.44 3.20 0.61
N PHE A 28 -23.63 4.21 0.27
CA PHE A 28 -22.42 4.12 -0.56
C PHE A 28 -21.46 5.25 -0.20
N ASN A 29 -20.17 5.11 -0.57
CA ASN A 29 -19.19 6.17 -0.35
C ASN A 29 -19.09 7.05 -1.60
N PRO A 30 -19.61 8.29 -1.60
CA PRO A 30 -19.66 9.14 -2.78
C PRO A 30 -18.27 9.64 -3.24
N VAL A 31 -17.28 9.57 -2.36
CA VAL A 31 -15.93 10.06 -2.64
C VAL A 31 -15.04 8.95 -3.18
N TYR A 32 -15.08 7.76 -2.55
CA TYR A 32 -14.10 6.70 -2.80
C TYR A 32 -14.66 5.48 -3.53
N LEU A 33 -15.99 5.23 -3.44
CA LEU A 33 -16.68 4.11 -4.09
C LEU A 33 -18.12 4.52 -4.50
N PRO A 34 -18.29 5.48 -5.40
CA PRO A 34 -19.57 6.11 -5.68
C PRO A 34 -20.63 5.17 -6.26
N GLU A 35 -20.23 4.11 -6.94
CA GLU A 35 -21.13 3.19 -7.65
C GLU A 35 -21.50 1.95 -6.83
N ILE A 36 -20.90 1.79 -5.64
CA ILE A 36 -20.99 0.54 -4.88
C ILE A 36 -21.84 0.70 -3.64
N ARG A 37 -22.97 -0.02 -3.61
CA ARG A 37 -23.87 -0.03 -2.45
C ARG A 37 -23.29 -0.87 -1.31
N PHE A 38 -23.36 -0.35 -0.10
CA PHE A 38 -22.91 -1.05 1.10
C PHE A 38 -23.94 -2.07 1.57
N PRO A 39 -23.51 -3.26 2.02
CA PRO A 39 -24.37 -4.26 2.63
C PRO A 39 -25.07 -3.73 3.88
N PRO A 40 -26.28 -4.23 4.23
CA PRO A 40 -27.04 -3.74 5.37
C PRO A 40 -26.34 -3.95 6.72
N ASN A 41 -25.51 -4.98 6.85
CA ASN A 41 -24.70 -5.33 8.02
C ASN A 41 -23.37 -4.56 8.11
N LEU A 42 -23.15 -3.52 7.29
CA LEU A 42 -22.08 -2.56 7.46
C LEU A 42 -22.63 -1.27 8.06
N ARG A 43 -22.16 -0.90 9.25
CA ARG A 43 -22.45 0.38 9.92
C ARG A 43 -21.27 1.33 9.77
N VAL A 44 -21.55 2.63 9.73
CA VAL A 44 -20.51 3.67 9.64
C VAL A 44 -20.61 4.54 10.89
N THR A 45 -19.49 4.79 11.53
CA THR A 45 -19.41 5.63 12.73
C THR A 45 -18.15 6.51 12.70
N THR A 46 -18.19 7.62 13.41
CA THR A 46 -17.02 8.46 13.71
C THR A 46 -16.45 8.18 15.10
N ASP A 47 -17.17 7.37 15.90
CA ASP A 47 -16.74 6.96 17.23
C ASP A 47 -15.82 5.73 17.10
N LEU A 48 -14.55 5.90 17.48
CA LEU A 48 -13.56 4.84 17.40
C LEU A 48 -13.79 3.73 18.43
N PRO A 49 -14.13 4.03 19.70
CA PRO A 49 -14.61 3.04 20.66
C PRO A 49 -15.77 2.20 20.14
N GLU A 50 -16.84 2.81 19.61
CA GLU A 50 -17.98 2.09 19.03
C GLU A 50 -17.56 1.18 17.88
N ALA A 51 -16.66 1.65 17.01
CA ALA A 51 -16.17 0.84 15.88
C ALA A 51 -15.37 -0.40 16.31
N LEU A 52 -14.76 -0.36 17.50
CA LEU A 52 -13.89 -1.39 18.04
C LEU A 52 -14.56 -2.29 19.07
N ASP A 53 -15.76 -1.92 19.52
CA ASP A 53 -16.49 -2.69 20.54
C ASP A 53 -16.69 -4.13 20.09
N ALA A 54 -16.26 -5.08 20.94
CA ALA A 54 -16.29 -6.52 20.70
C ALA A 54 -15.65 -6.97 19.36
N SER A 55 -14.79 -6.13 18.74
CA SER A 55 -14.16 -6.46 17.47
C SER A 55 -13.01 -7.45 17.65
N GLU A 56 -13.17 -8.66 17.10
CA GLU A 56 -12.12 -9.68 17.09
C GLU A 56 -11.18 -9.56 15.90
N LEU A 57 -11.63 -8.93 14.81
CA LEU A 57 -10.89 -8.72 13.58
C LEU A 57 -10.96 -7.25 13.18
N ILE A 58 -9.83 -6.59 13.16
CA ILE A 58 -9.70 -5.16 12.89
C ILE A 58 -8.85 -4.98 11.62
N VAL A 59 -9.37 -4.28 10.61
CA VAL A 59 -8.63 -3.96 9.39
C VAL A 59 -8.17 -2.51 9.44
N ALA A 60 -6.87 -2.30 9.60
CA ALA A 60 -6.24 -0.98 9.55
C ALA A 60 -5.93 -0.62 8.09
N ALA A 61 -6.71 0.31 7.52
CA ALA A 61 -6.55 0.82 6.15
C ALA A 61 -6.38 2.35 6.12
N VAL A 62 -5.80 2.88 7.16
CA VAL A 62 -5.46 4.30 7.30
C VAL A 62 -4.23 4.62 6.46
N PRO A 63 -4.11 5.80 5.83
CA PRO A 63 -2.87 6.22 5.18
C PRO A 63 -1.66 6.13 6.11
N SER A 64 -0.49 5.75 5.57
CA SER A 64 0.71 5.42 6.37
C SER A 64 1.08 6.50 7.39
N HIS A 65 1.00 7.78 6.99
CA HIS A 65 1.33 8.93 7.84
C HIS A 65 0.38 9.16 9.02
N GLY A 66 -0.83 8.61 8.99
CA GLY A 66 -1.81 8.73 10.07
C GLY A 66 -1.96 7.46 10.91
N THR A 67 -1.28 6.39 10.53
CA THR A 67 -1.48 5.06 11.12
C THR A 67 -1.14 5.06 12.61
N ARG A 68 -0.01 5.62 13.03
CA ARG A 68 0.39 5.66 14.44
C ARG A 68 -0.60 6.41 15.32
N GLU A 69 -1.02 7.60 14.88
CA GLU A 69 -1.96 8.41 15.65
C GLU A 69 -3.30 7.68 15.85
N VAL A 70 -3.83 7.11 14.76
CA VAL A 70 -5.09 6.37 14.83
C VAL A 70 -4.97 5.12 15.70
N LEU A 71 -3.89 4.36 15.57
CA LEU A 71 -3.66 3.17 16.40
C LEU A 71 -3.47 3.50 17.88
N ARG A 72 -2.75 4.57 18.21
CA ARG A 72 -2.61 5.03 19.59
C ARG A 72 -3.96 5.35 20.25
N ARG A 73 -4.86 5.96 19.50
CA ARG A 73 -6.23 6.23 19.95
C ARG A 73 -7.09 4.96 20.00
N ALA A 74 -6.84 4.01 19.10
CA ALA A 74 -7.56 2.75 19.03
C ALA A 74 -7.15 1.76 20.15
N ALA A 75 -5.87 1.74 20.50
CA ALA A 75 -5.26 0.74 21.38
C ALA A 75 -6.02 0.50 22.71
N PRO A 76 -6.50 1.53 23.44
CA PRO A 76 -7.27 1.31 24.67
C PRO A 76 -8.59 0.57 24.49
N HIS A 77 -9.08 0.48 23.25
CA HIS A 77 -10.39 -0.10 22.91
C HIS A 77 -10.25 -1.42 22.14
N ILE A 78 -9.03 -1.86 21.87
CA ILE A 78 -8.76 -3.15 21.21
C ILE A 78 -8.78 -4.26 22.26
N SER A 79 -9.68 -5.21 22.10
CA SER A 79 -9.79 -6.35 23.02
C SER A 79 -8.53 -7.23 22.95
N PRO A 80 -8.05 -7.76 24.09
CA PRO A 80 -6.94 -8.71 24.11
C PRO A 80 -7.20 -9.92 23.20
N GLY A 81 -6.21 -10.28 22.37
CA GLY A 81 -6.35 -11.39 21.43
C GLY A 81 -7.03 -11.06 20.11
N SER A 82 -7.48 -9.81 19.91
CA SER A 82 -7.95 -9.35 18.60
C SER A 82 -6.84 -9.43 17.55
N THR A 83 -7.24 -9.72 16.31
CA THR A 83 -6.33 -9.71 15.17
C THR A 83 -6.41 -8.36 14.45
N VAL A 84 -5.27 -7.67 14.34
CA VAL A 84 -5.15 -6.42 13.57
C VAL A 84 -4.49 -6.72 12.23
N VAL A 85 -5.25 -6.57 11.15
CA VAL A 85 -4.79 -6.77 9.77
C VAL A 85 -4.42 -5.41 9.18
N SER A 86 -3.15 -5.18 8.92
CA SER A 86 -2.71 -3.99 8.18
C SER A 86 -2.95 -4.18 6.69
N ALA A 87 -3.74 -3.32 6.08
CA ALA A 87 -3.87 -3.18 4.63
C ALA A 87 -3.19 -1.88 4.12
N THR A 88 -2.49 -1.17 5.00
CA THR A 88 -1.77 0.06 4.69
C THR A 88 -0.43 -0.25 4.03
N LYS A 89 -0.13 0.46 2.95
CA LYS A 89 1.11 0.30 2.17
C LYS A 89 1.97 1.56 2.32
N GLY A 90 3.11 1.45 2.98
CA GLY A 90 4.03 2.56 3.22
C GLY A 90 4.95 2.30 4.40
N LEU A 91 5.79 3.29 4.67
CA LEU A 91 6.70 3.34 5.82
C LEU A 91 6.44 4.62 6.61
N GLU A 92 6.67 4.59 7.91
CA GLU A 92 6.66 5.81 8.73
C GLU A 92 7.93 6.62 8.46
N GLN A 93 7.80 7.92 8.23
CA GLN A 93 8.94 8.76 7.80
C GLN A 93 10.02 8.89 8.87
N ASP A 94 9.63 9.20 10.10
CA ASP A 94 10.59 9.56 11.16
C ASP A 94 11.34 8.34 11.73
N THR A 95 10.66 7.22 11.86
CA THR A 95 11.21 6.00 12.48
C THR A 95 11.67 4.97 11.45
N LEU A 96 11.18 5.06 10.23
CA LEU A 96 11.30 4.08 9.15
C LEU A 96 10.59 2.75 9.45
N PHE A 97 9.68 2.76 10.41
CA PHE A 97 8.95 1.56 10.81
C PHE A 97 7.93 1.13 9.76
N ARG A 98 7.83 -0.17 9.63
CA ARG A 98 6.75 -0.83 8.90
C ARG A 98 5.45 -0.73 9.69
N MET A 99 4.33 -0.85 9.03
CA MET A 99 3.02 -0.73 9.67
C MET A 99 2.79 -1.77 10.77
N SER A 100 3.29 -3.01 10.58
CA SER A 100 3.25 -4.06 11.59
C SER A 100 4.01 -3.71 12.86
N GLU A 101 5.14 -3.01 12.75
CA GLU A 101 5.93 -2.54 13.88
C GLU A 101 5.20 -1.44 14.65
N ILE A 102 4.52 -0.54 13.94
CA ILE A 102 3.68 0.49 14.56
C ILE A 102 2.51 -0.16 15.32
N ILE A 103 1.83 -1.14 14.70
CA ILE A 103 0.74 -1.87 15.38
C ILE A 103 1.26 -2.54 16.66
N ALA A 104 2.39 -3.23 16.59
CA ALA A 104 2.98 -3.91 17.75
C ALA A 104 3.35 -2.92 18.87
N GLN A 105 3.85 -1.72 18.53
CA GLN A 105 4.19 -0.69 19.50
C GLN A 105 2.97 -0.06 20.17
N GLU A 106 1.97 0.31 19.38
CA GLU A 106 0.82 1.07 19.90
C GLU A 106 -0.24 0.15 20.54
N CYS A 107 -0.46 -1.05 19.99
CA CYS A 107 -1.46 -2.00 20.49
C CYS A 107 -0.90 -3.01 21.51
N GLY A 108 0.42 -3.04 21.69
CA GLY A 108 1.09 -3.91 22.65
C GLY A 108 1.18 -5.39 22.21
N PRO A 109 1.83 -6.24 23.05
CA PRO A 109 2.18 -7.62 22.68
C PRO A 109 0.97 -8.57 22.63
N ALA A 110 -0.17 -8.17 23.16
CA ALA A 110 -1.40 -8.99 23.14
C ALA A 110 -2.12 -8.92 21.77
N ALA A 111 -1.81 -7.92 20.92
CA ALA A 111 -2.40 -7.79 19.60
C ALA A 111 -1.75 -8.80 18.63
N ARG A 112 -2.59 -9.58 17.96
CA ARG A 112 -2.15 -10.45 16.86
C ARG A 112 -2.07 -9.65 15.59
N VAL A 113 -0.92 -9.64 14.93
CA VAL A 113 -0.68 -8.79 13.75
C VAL A 113 -0.60 -9.63 12.50
N ALA A 114 -1.35 -9.22 11.48
CA ALA A 114 -1.22 -9.71 10.11
C ALA A 114 -1.08 -8.54 9.13
N VAL A 115 -0.50 -8.80 7.97
CA VAL A 115 -0.31 -7.81 6.91
C VAL A 115 -0.88 -8.33 5.60
N LEU A 116 -1.75 -7.55 4.97
CA LEU A 116 -2.38 -7.86 3.69
C LEU A 116 -1.81 -6.94 2.61
N SER A 117 -1.27 -7.52 1.54
CA SER A 117 -0.76 -6.78 0.38
C SER A 117 -0.88 -7.62 -0.88
N GLY A 118 -0.86 -6.96 -2.05
CA GLY A 118 -0.98 -7.60 -3.35
C GLY A 118 -1.86 -6.79 -4.29
N PRO A 119 -2.09 -7.28 -5.52
CA PRO A 119 -2.86 -6.59 -6.54
C PRO A 119 -4.34 -6.51 -6.15
N SER A 120 -4.78 -5.33 -5.66
CA SER A 120 -6.12 -5.15 -5.07
C SER A 120 -6.62 -3.72 -5.23
N PHE A 121 -7.01 -3.33 -6.44
CA PHE A 121 -7.74 -2.08 -6.60
C PHE A 121 -9.11 -2.15 -5.92
N ALA A 122 -9.41 -1.18 -5.06
CA ALA A 122 -10.60 -1.20 -4.23
C ALA A 122 -11.90 -1.32 -5.03
N ILE A 123 -11.99 -0.67 -6.18
CA ILE A 123 -13.18 -0.72 -7.05
C ILE A 123 -13.36 -2.10 -7.69
N GLU A 124 -12.29 -2.78 -8.05
CA GLU A 124 -12.35 -4.12 -8.65
C GLU A 124 -12.80 -5.15 -7.60
N LEU A 125 -12.20 -5.13 -6.42
CA LEU A 125 -12.65 -5.96 -5.30
C LEU A 125 -14.10 -5.63 -4.90
N ALA A 126 -14.48 -4.35 -4.95
CA ALA A 126 -15.84 -3.91 -4.66
C ALA A 126 -16.86 -4.38 -5.71
N ARG A 127 -16.43 -4.63 -6.94
CA ARG A 127 -17.21 -5.24 -8.02
C ARG A 127 -17.14 -6.76 -8.04
N GLU A 128 -16.51 -7.36 -7.04
CA GLU A 128 -16.35 -8.82 -6.91
C GLU A 128 -15.55 -9.44 -8.06
N LEU A 129 -14.63 -8.66 -8.65
CA LEU A 129 -13.74 -9.21 -9.68
C LEU A 129 -12.67 -10.10 -9.03
N PRO A 130 -12.23 -11.16 -9.72
CA PRO A 130 -11.23 -12.09 -9.18
C PRO A 130 -9.98 -11.36 -8.69
N THR A 131 -9.68 -11.50 -7.41
CA THR A 131 -8.58 -10.82 -6.74
C THR A 131 -7.82 -11.81 -5.87
N ALA A 132 -6.49 -11.83 -5.99
CA ALA A 132 -5.60 -12.65 -5.17
C ALA A 132 -4.55 -11.76 -4.51
N VAL A 133 -4.36 -11.93 -3.19
CA VAL A 133 -3.41 -11.15 -2.39
C VAL A 133 -2.64 -12.04 -1.43
N SER A 134 -1.54 -11.53 -0.87
CA SER A 134 -0.80 -12.17 0.21
C SER A 134 -1.32 -11.72 1.57
N ILE A 135 -1.38 -12.65 2.52
CA ILE A 135 -1.55 -12.39 3.94
C ILE A 135 -0.34 -12.93 4.69
N ALA A 136 0.31 -12.09 5.49
CA ALA A 136 1.51 -12.45 6.23
C ALA A 136 1.32 -12.28 7.73
N SER A 137 1.75 -13.28 8.50
CA SER A 137 1.92 -13.18 9.95
C SER A 137 3.02 -14.14 10.41
N ARG A 138 3.72 -13.80 11.48
CA ARG A 138 4.67 -14.72 12.11
C ARG A 138 3.98 -15.90 12.81
N ASP A 139 2.70 -15.74 13.14
CA ASP A 139 1.85 -16.79 13.72
C ASP A 139 1.00 -17.42 12.60
N PRO A 140 1.21 -18.72 12.27
CA PRO A 140 0.46 -19.40 11.23
C PRO A 140 -1.05 -19.49 11.53
N LEU A 141 -1.43 -19.56 12.80
CA LEU A 141 -2.84 -19.59 13.20
C LEU A 141 -3.57 -18.27 12.88
N VAL A 142 -2.84 -17.15 12.94
CA VAL A 142 -3.37 -15.84 12.51
C VAL A 142 -3.57 -15.82 11.00
N VAL A 143 -2.64 -16.39 10.23
CA VAL A 143 -2.78 -16.51 8.76
C VAL A 143 -4.01 -17.35 8.40
N GLU A 144 -4.14 -18.53 8.98
CA GLU A 144 -5.28 -19.44 8.74
C GLU A 144 -6.62 -18.77 9.10
N ARG A 145 -6.68 -18.12 10.26
CA ARG A 145 -7.86 -17.38 10.69
C ARG A 145 -8.24 -16.30 9.67
N VAL A 146 -7.31 -15.43 9.28
CA VAL A 146 -7.61 -14.35 8.34
C VAL A 146 -7.99 -14.90 6.96
N GLN A 147 -7.35 -15.99 6.50
CA GLN A 147 -7.75 -16.66 5.26
C GLN A 147 -9.19 -17.17 5.32
N ALA A 148 -9.61 -17.74 6.44
CA ALA A 148 -10.99 -18.23 6.63
C ALA A 148 -11.99 -17.08 6.65
N GLU A 149 -11.72 -16.01 7.42
CA GLU A 149 -12.62 -14.86 7.59
C GLU A 149 -12.80 -14.02 6.32
N PHE A 150 -11.77 -13.98 5.45
CA PHE A 150 -11.81 -13.23 4.19
C PHE A 150 -12.22 -14.09 2.98
N ARG A 151 -12.55 -15.36 3.16
CA ARG A 151 -12.81 -16.27 2.06
C ARG A 151 -14.05 -15.88 1.25
N ALA A 152 -13.87 -15.72 -0.07
CA ALA A 152 -14.97 -15.52 -1.02
C ALA A 152 -14.62 -16.16 -2.38
N PRO A 153 -15.60 -16.46 -3.25
CA PRO A 153 -15.33 -17.01 -4.57
C PRO A 153 -14.46 -16.12 -5.45
N TYR A 154 -14.52 -14.80 -5.21
CA TYR A 154 -13.78 -13.78 -5.97
C TYR A 154 -12.55 -13.24 -5.24
N PHE A 155 -12.30 -13.63 -3.97
CA PHE A 155 -11.18 -13.11 -3.18
C PHE A 155 -10.39 -14.24 -2.52
N ARG A 156 -9.12 -14.37 -2.90
CA ARG A 156 -8.24 -15.43 -2.41
C ARG A 156 -6.99 -14.87 -1.72
N LEU A 157 -6.73 -15.36 -0.53
CA LEU A 157 -5.55 -15.01 0.26
C LEU A 157 -4.52 -16.15 0.22
N TYR A 158 -3.26 -15.81 -0.07
CA TYR A 158 -2.11 -16.71 0.00
C TYR A 158 -1.30 -16.38 1.24
N GLY A 159 -1.16 -17.36 2.14
CA GLY A 159 -0.48 -17.21 3.41
C GLY A 159 1.04 -17.26 3.30
N THR A 160 1.75 -16.47 4.11
CA THR A 160 3.20 -16.50 4.27
C THR A 160 3.59 -16.04 5.68
N ASP A 161 4.79 -16.41 6.13
CA ASP A 161 5.40 -15.92 7.36
C ASP A 161 6.27 -14.66 7.13
N ASP A 162 6.54 -14.29 5.87
CA ASP A 162 7.40 -13.16 5.50
C ASP A 162 6.66 -11.80 5.56
N VAL A 163 6.43 -11.32 6.78
CA VAL A 163 5.84 -10.00 7.03
C VAL A 163 6.68 -8.88 6.41
N VAL A 164 8.02 -9.00 6.50
CA VAL A 164 8.95 -7.97 5.99
C VAL A 164 8.82 -7.82 4.47
N GLY A 165 8.84 -8.92 3.74
CA GLY A 165 8.73 -8.92 2.29
C GLY A 165 7.38 -8.39 1.80
N VAL A 166 6.29 -8.75 2.48
CA VAL A 166 4.94 -8.30 2.15
C VAL A 166 4.79 -6.79 2.35
N GLU A 167 5.34 -6.22 3.43
CA GLU A 167 5.26 -4.78 3.70
C GLU A 167 6.17 -3.95 2.82
N ILE A 168 7.45 -4.33 2.68
CA ILE A 168 8.42 -3.58 1.88
C ILE A 168 8.02 -3.63 0.39
N GLY A 169 7.62 -4.79 -0.12
CA GLY A 169 7.10 -4.92 -1.48
C GLY A 169 5.91 -3.99 -1.73
N GLY A 170 4.92 -4.01 -0.85
CA GLY A 170 3.75 -3.15 -0.93
C GLY A 170 4.05 -1.65 -0.83
N ALA A 171 5.07 -1.25 -0.06
CA ALA A 171 5.50 0.14 0.09
C ALA A 171 6.27 0.64 -1.15
N LEU A 172 7.32 -0.07 -1.56
CA LEU A 172 8.26 0.37 -2.59
C LEU A 172 7.65 0.39 -4.01
N LYS A 173 6.73 -0.53 -4.32
CA LYS A 173 6.05 -0.55 -5.63
C LYS A 173 5.44 0.80 -6.02
N ASN A 174 4.99 1.57 -5.03
CA ASN A 174 4.36 2.87 -5.26
C ASN A 174 5.35 3.90 -5.82
N ILE A 175 6.62 3.81 -5.46
CA ILE A 175 7.71 4.65 -5.99
C ILE A 175 7.96 4.30 -7.46
N ILE A 176 8.07 3.00 -7.75
CA ILE A 176 8.27 2.54 -9.14
C ILE A 176 7.07 2.88 -10.02
N ALA A 177 5.85 2.90 -9.45
CA ALA A 177 4.67 3.33 -10.19
C ALA A 177 4.69 4.82 -10.56
N ILE A 178 5.28 5.71 -9.74
CA ILE A 178 5.53 7.11 -10.13
C ILE A 178 6.47 7.14 -11.36
N ALA A 179 7.57 6.40 -11.31
CA ALA A 179 8.50 6.30 -12.44
C ALA A 179 7.82 5.71 -13.70
N ALA A 180 6.90 4.74 -13.55
CA ALA A 180 6.13 4.20 -14.67
C ALA A 180 5.20 5.26 -15.30
N GLY A 181 4.61 6.11 -14.49
CA GLY A 181 3.84 7.27 -14.98
C GLY A 181 4.69 8.25 -15.75
N LEU A 182 5.93 8.51 -15.34
CA LEU A 182 6.89 9.35 -16.07
C LEU A 182 7.23 8.74 -17.44
N VAL A 183 7.51 7.42 -17.49
CA VAL A 183 7.76 6.70 -18.75
C VAL A 183 6.59 6.85 -19.72
N GLU A 184 5.38 6.75 -19.24
CA GLU A 184 4.17 6.92 -20.05
C GLU A 184 3.98 8.36 -20.48
N GLY A 185 4.06 9.32 -19.57
CA GLY A 185 3.85 10.73 -19.87
C GLY A 185 4.90 11.32 -20.84
N LEU A 186 6.12 10.75 -20.85
CA LEU A 186 7.18 11.08 -21.81
C LEU A 186 7.05 10.32 -23.14
N GLY A 187 6.11 9.38 -23.28
CA GLY A 187 5.92 8.59 -24.51
C GLY A 187 7.06 7.63 -24.83
N LEU A 188 7.77 7.07 -23.82
CA LEU A 188 8.97 6.25 -24.02
C LEU A 188 8.69 4.81 -24.47
N GLY A 189 7.43 4.40 -24.49
CA GLY A 189 6.97 3.14 -25.03
C GLY A 189 7.11 1.93 -24.07
N HIS A 190 6.71 0.77 -24.58
CA HIS A 190 6.57 -0.46 -23.78
C HIS A 190 7.91 -1.08 -23.36
N ASN A 191 8.96 -0.96 -24.18
CA ASN A 191 10.29 -1.49 -23.82
C ASN A 191 10.84 -0.79 -22.57
N ALA A 192 10.72 0.55 -22.50
CA ALA A 192 11.14 1.33 -21.34
C ALA A 192 10.31 0.96 -20.08
N LEU A 193 9.01 0.78 -20.24
CA LEU A 193 8.14 0.36 -19.13
C LEU A 193 8.49 -1.03 -18.62
N ALA A 194 8.70 -2.01 -19.52
CA ALA A 194 9.10 -3.36 -19.13
C ALA A 194 10.46 -3.37 -18.42
N GLY A 195 11.45 -2.64 -18.97
CA GLY A 195 12.76 -2.47 -18.33
C GLY A 195 12.65 -1.83 -16.95
N LEU A 196 11.84 -0.77 -16.80
CA LEU A 196 11.59 -0.11 -15.52
C LEU A 196 10.96 -1.06 -14.49
N ILE A 197 9.95 -1.83 -14.85
CA ILE A 197 9.29 -2.80 -13.94
C ILE A 197 10.30 -3.85 -13.48
N THR A 198 11.08 -4.42 -14.39
CA THR A 198 12.10 -5.43 -14.09
C THR A 198 13.18 -4.88 -13.16
N ARG A 199 13.72 -3.70 -13.49
CA ARG A 199 14.77 -3.06 -12.67
C ARG A 199 14.22 -2.55 -11.34
N GLY A 200 12.98 -2.05 -11.33
CA GLY A 200 12.27 -1.65 -10.11
C GLY A 200 12.07 -2.82 -9.16
N LEU A 201 11.64 -3.98 -9.68
CA LEU A 201 11.54 -5.20 -8.88
C LEU A 201 12.90 -5.62 -8.28
N ALA A 202 13.98 -5.48 -9.04
CA ALA A 202 15.32 -5.77 -8.55
C ALA A 202 15.74 -4.81 -7.41
N GLU A 203 15.41 -3.51 -7.49
CA GLU A 203 15.64 -2.56 -6.40
C GLU A 203 14.83 -2.91 -5.15
N MET A 204 13.54 -3.17 -5.33
CA MET A 204 12.64 -3.59 -4.24
C MET A 204 13.16 -4.84 -3.55
N SER A 205 13.58 -5.85 -4.33
CA SER A 205 14.11 -7.11 -3.80
C SER A 205 15.41 -6.93 -3.02
N ARG A 206 16.32 -6.08 -3.49
CA ARG A 206 17.57 -5.79 -2.77
C ARG A 206 17.30 -5.20 -1.38
N LEU A 207 16.47 -4.17 -1.31
CA LEU A 207 16.16 -3.56 -0.01
C LEU A 207 15.36 -4.52 0.89
N ALA A 208 14.38 -5.22 0.35
CA ALA A 208 13.57 -6.16 1.12
C ALA A 208 14.43 -7.29 1.71
N CYS A 209 15.30 -7.90 0.89
CA CYS A 209 16.22 -8.97 1.36
C CYS A 209 17.23 -8.44 2.39
N ALA A 210 17.78 -7.24 2.20
CA ALA A 210 18.68 -6.62 3.18
C ALA A 210 17.97 -6.36 4.53
N ALA A 211 16.66 -6.10 4.49
CA ALA A 211 15.82 -5.96 5.68
C ALA A 211 15.32 -7.30 6.26
N GLY A 212 15.73 -8.45 5.69
CA GLY A 212 15.41 -9.77 6.18
C GLY A 212 14.22 -10.47 5.50
N ALA A 213 13.74 -9.96 4.36
CA ALA A 213 12.70 -10.60 3.58
C ALA A 213 13.22 -11.79 2.76
N LYS A 214 12.29 -12.68 2.38
CA LYS A 214 12.54 -13.76 1.43
C LYS A 214 12.43 -13.23 -0.01
N ARG A 215 13.38 -13.59 -0.87
CA ARG A 215 13.39 -13.13 -2.27
C ARG A 215 12.16 -13.60 -3.05
N GLU A 216 11.69 -14.80 -2.76
CA GLU A 216 10.52 -15.43 -3.37
C GLU A 216 9.24 -14.61 -3.13
N THR A 217 9.12 -13.96 -1.99
CA THR A 217 7.98 -13.08 -1.66
C THR A 217 7.88 -11.92 -2.65
N LEU A 218 9.02 -11.36 -3.09
CA LEU A 218 9.05 -10.26 -4.05
C LEU A 218 8.71 -10.72 -5.49
N SER A 219 8.92 -11.98 -5.80
CA SER A 219 8.51 -12.59 -7.09
C SER A 219 7.01 -12.95 -7.12
N GLY A 220 6.33 -12.88 -5.97
CA GLY A 220 4.92 -13.23 -5.80
C GLY A 220 3.95 -12.05 -5.94
N LEU A 221 2.77 -12.23 -5.32
CA LEU A 221 1.65 -11.28 -5.42
C LEU A 221 1.98 -9.89 -4.88
N THR A 222 2.64 -9.81 -3.72
CA THR A 222 2.94 -8.53 -3.08
C THR A 222 4.08 -7.75 -3.74
N GLY A 223 5.01 -8.45 -4.41
CA GLY A 223 6.10 -7.85 -5.17
C GLY A 223 5.70 -7.64 -6.63
N LEU A 224 6.03 -8.62 -7.50
CA LEU A 224 5.81 -8.54 -8.94
C LEU A 224 4.34 -8.28 -9.31
N GLY A 225 3.40 -9.00 -8.70
CA GLY A 225 1.98 -8.89 -9.04
C GLY A 225 1.44 -7.48 -8.80
N ASP A 226 1.66 -6.94 -7.59
CA ASP A 226 1.19 -5.60 -7.21
C ASP A 226 1.99 -4.48 -7.93
N LEU A 227 3.27 -4.72 -8.22
CA LEU A 227 4.09 -3.81 -9.01
C LEU A 227 3.54 -3.67 -10.43
N VAL A 228 3.31 -4.78 -11.13
CA VAL A 228 2.76 -4.78 -12.50
C VAL A 228 1.41 -4.07 -12.51
N LEU A 229 0.48 -4.45 -11.62
CA LEU A 229 -0.83 -3.80 -11.53
C LEU A 229 -0.69 -2.29 -11.33
N THR A 230 0.19 -1.86 -10.41
CA THR A 230 0.30 -0.45 -10.06
C THR A 230 1.01 0.38 -11.14
N CYS A 231 1.94 -0.20 -11.87
CA CYS A 231 2.65 0.46 -12.97
C CYS A 231 1.82 0.55 -14.26
N THR A 232 0.91 -0.39 -14.52
CA THR A 232 0.14 -0.46 -15.77
C THR A 232 -1.33 -0.06 -15.59
N GLY A 233 -1.88 -0.20 -14.40
CA GLY A 233 -3.29 0.03 -14.12
C GLY A 233 -3.66 1.51 -14.12
N ARG A 234 -4.71 1.88 -14.84
CA ARG A 234 -5.22 3.27 -14.94
C ARG A 234 -5.73 3.83 -13.63
N LEU A 235 -6.06 2.97 -12.67
CA LEU A 235 -6.54 3.35 -11.33
C LEU A 235 -5.39 3.67 -10.36
N SER A 236 -4.13 3.54 -10.79
CA SER A 236 -2.97 3.82 -9.96
C SER A 236 -2.74 5.32 -9.77
N ARG A 237 -2.95 5.79 -8.56
CA ARG A 237 -2.71 7.18 -8.15
C ARG A 237 -1.24 7.59 -8.28
N ASN A 238 -0.33 6.69 -7.93
CA ASN A 238 1.11 6.95 -8.04
C ASN A 238 1.56 7.08 -9.49
N ARG A 239 1.06 6.20 -10.38
CA ARG A 239 1.28 6.32 -11.82
C ARG A 239 0.72 7.64 -12.35
N HIS A 240 -0.48 8.04 -11.92
CA HIS A 240 -1.07 9.33 -12.30
C HIS A 240 -0.18 10.51 -11.92
N VAL A 241 0.38 10.53 -10.70
CA VAL A 241 1.36 11.56 -10.28
C VAL A 241 2.52 11.62 -11.27
N GLY A 242 3.09 10.48 -11.67
CA GLY A 242 4.19 10.44 -12.64
C GLY A 242 3.80 11.02 -14.02
N VAL A 243 2.61 10.68 -14.53
CA VAL A 243 2.10 11.23 -15.81
C VAL A 243 1.98 12.75 -15.75
N GLU A 244 1.44 13.29 -14.67
CA GLU A 244 1.26 14.73 -14.49
C GLU A 244 2.60 15.47 -14.34
N LEU A 245 3.56 14.89 -13.61
CA LEU A 245 4.91 15.45 -13.52
C LEU A 245 5.63 15.46 -14.88
N ALA A 246 5.44 14.42 -15.70
CA ALA A 246 5.99 14.36 -17.05
C ALA A 246 5.43 15.47 -17.99
N SER A 247 4.20 15.92 -17.73
CA SER A 247 3.60 17.06 -18.44
C SER A 247 4.12 18.43 -17.97
N GLY A 248 5.00 18.48 -16.97
CA GLY A 248 5.58 19.71 -16.42
C GLY A 248 4.76 20.35 -15.29
N ARG A 249 3.71 19.69 -14.77
CA ARG A 249 2.95 20.20 -13.63
C ARG A 249 3.76 20.08 -12.34
N ALA A 250 3.68 21.11 -11.49
CA ALA A 250 4.31 21.06 -10.18
C ALA A 250 3.63 20.02 -9.27
N LEU A 251 4.43 19.32 -8.43
CA LEU A 251 3.91 18.29 -7.53
C LEU A 251 2.78 18.81 -6.62
N GLN A 252 2.91 20.03 -6.11
CA GLN A 252 1.89 20.64 -5.23
C GLN A 252 0.54 20.80 -5.93
N ASP A 253 0.54 21.20 -7.20
CA ASP A 253 -0.69 21.35 -7.99
C ASP A 253 -1.34 20.00 -8.28
N VAL A 254 -0.51 18.97 -8.56
CA VAL A 254 -0.99 17.61 -8.78
C VAL A 254 -1.66 17.08 -7.51
N LEU A 255 -0.97 17.17 -6.36
CA LEU A 255 -1.50 16.69 -5.09
C LEU A 255 -2.71 17.47 -4.60
N GLY A 256 -2.76 18.78 -4.82
CA GLY A 256 -3.90 19.65 -4.48
C GLY A 256 -5.19 19.27 -5.22
N GLY A 257 -5.07 18.70 -6.44
CA GLY A 257 -6.20 18.20 -7.22
C GLY A 257 -6.66 16.79 -6.84
N MET A 258 -5.92 16.06 -6.00
CA MET A 258 -6.19 14.67 -5.66
C MET A 258 -7.01 14.53 -4.37
N LYS A 259 -8.14 13.82 -4.42
CA LYS A 259 -8.94 13.48 -3.23
C LYS A 259 -8.30 12.37 -2.38
N MET A 260 -7.40 11.58 -2.95
CA MET A 260 -6.79 10.42 -2.31
C MET A 260 -5.26 10.54 -2.28
N VAL A 261 -4.65 10.03 -1.22
CA VAL A 261 -3.19 10.07 -1.03
C VAL A 261 -2.46 9.21 -2.06
N ALA A 262 -1.38 9.74 -2.65
CA ALA A 262 -0.38 8.99 -3.39
C ALA A 262 0.76 8.61 -2.43
N GLU A 263 0.69 7.42 -1.85
CA GLU A 263 1.63 6.96 -0.83
C GLU A 263 3.09 6.97 -1.30
N GLY A 264 3.35 6.72 -2.59
CA GLY A 264 4.70 6.72 -3.16
C GLY A 264 5.45 8.02 -2.95
N VAL A 265 4.76 9.17 -2.96
CA VAL A 265 5.37 10.49 -2.74
C VAL A 265 6.03 10.56 -1.36
N ARG A 266 5.32 10.11 -0.32
CA ARG A 266 5.83 10.10 1.05
C ARG A 266 6.81 8.96 1.31
N THR A 267 6.54 7.80 0.73
CA THR A 267 7.37 6.60 0.92
C THR A 267 8.76 6.76 0.32
N THR A 268 8.94 7.61 -0.70
CA THR A 268 10.22 7.76 -1.41
C THR A 268 11.35 8.15 -0.46
N GLU A 269 11.16 9.17 0.37
CA GLU A 269 12.19 9.62 1.33
C GLU A 269 12.48 8.54 2.39
N ALA A 270 11.44 7.94 2.97
CA ALA A 270 11.59 6.87 3.96
C ALA A 270 12.31 5.64 3.36
N ALA A 271 12.01 5.29 2.11
CA ALA A 271 12.67 4.18 1.42
C ALA A 271 14.16 4.43 1.18
N LEU A 272 14.54 5.66 0.80
CA LEU A 272 15.95 6.03 0.63
C LEU A 272 16.70 6.04 1.97
N ALA A 273 16.08 6.56 3.03
CA ALA A 273 16.65 6.53 4.37
C ALA A 273 16.82 5.08 4.89
N LEU A 274 15.83 4.22 4.63
CA LEU A 274 15.92 2.79 4.97
C LEU A 274 17.01 2.09 4.16
N ALA A 275 17.12 2.40 2.86
CA ALA A 275 18.17 1.87 2.00
C ALA A 275 19.56 2.28 2.49
N ALA A 276 19.76 3.53 2.89
CA ALA A 276 21.02 4.00 3.49
C ALA A 276 21.36 3.24 4.77
N ARG A 277 20.38 2.96 5.63
CA ARG A 277 20.55 2.15 6.87
C ARG A 277 21.09 0.75 6.57
N TYR A 278 20.64 0.14 5.46
CA TYR A 278 21.06 -1.21 5.04
C TYR A 278 22.22 -1.23 4.03
N GLY A 279 22.78 -0.07 3.66
CA GLY A 279 23.84 0.02 2.66
C GLY A 279 23.43 -0.40 1.25
N VAL A 280 22.17 -0.18 0.87
CA VAL A 280 21.58 -0.59 -0.41
C VAL A 280 21.35 0.62 -1.31
N GLU A 281 21.73 0.52 -2.58
CA GLU A 281 21.40 1.53 -3.58
C GLU A 281 20.03 1.30 -4.22
N LEU A 282 19.24 2.37 -4.34
CA LEU A 282 17.96 2.42 -5.03
C LEU A 282 17.98 3.51 -6.12
N PRO A 283 18.65 3.29 -7.26
CA PRO A 283 18.84 4.30 -8.30
C PRO A 283 17.54 4.89 -8.85
N ILE A 284 16.50 4.07 -9.11
CA ILE A 284 15.21 4.54 -9.62
C ILE A 284 14.51 5.39 -8.54
N ALA A 285 14.48 4.91 -7.31
CA ALA A 285 13.87 5.65 -6.20
C ALA A 285 14.59 6.99 -5.95
N ALA A 286 15.93 7.04 -6.10
CA ALA A 286 16.70 8.27 -5.98
C ALA A 286 16.31 9.29 -7.08
N GLN A 287 16.16 8.87 -8.33
CA GLN A 287 15.70 9.78 -9.39
C GLN A 287 14.26 10.24 -9.17
N VAL A 288 13.39 9.36 -8.67
CA VAL A 288 12.02 9.78 -8.30
C VAL A 288 12.05 10.85 -7.21
N ALA A 289 12.93 10.75 -6.20
CA ALA A 289 13.07 11.78 -5.16
C ALA A 289 13.49 13.14 -5.72
N GLU A 290 14.47 13.16 -6.66
CA GLU A 290 14.92 14.38 -7.32
C GLU A 290 13.79 15.04 -8.13
N LEU A 291 12.96 14.24 -8.80
CA LEU A 291 11.80 14.69 -9.56
C LEU A 291 10.70 15.24 -8.65
N LEU A 292 10.39 14.56 -7.57
CA LEU A 292 9.36 14.98 -6.61
C LEU A 292 9.70 16.32 -5.93
N THR A 293 11.00 16.60 -5.77
CA THR A 293 11.47 17.88 -5.19
C THR A 293 11.70 18.98 -6.25
N GLY A 294 11.51 18.68 -7.55
CA GLY A 294 11.73 19.61 -8.65
C GLY A 294 13.21 19.92 -8.90
N ARG A 295 14.15 19.17 -8.29
CA ARG A 295 15.60 19.35 -8.52
C ARG A 295 16.08 18.86 -9.87
N LYS A 296 15.32 17.95 -10.50
CA LYS A 296 15.59 17.44 -11.85
C LYS A 296 14.33 17.43 -12.70
N ASP A 297 14.53 17.55 -13.99
CA ASP A 297 13.49 17.27 -14.97
C ASP A 297 13.47 15.77 -15.36
N PRO A 298 12.34 15.26 -15.87
CA PRO A 298 12.18 13.84 -16.19
C PRO A 298 13.16 13.29 -17.23
N ARG A 299 13.58 14.08 -18.21
CA ARG A 299 14.50 13.64 -19.28
C ARG A 299 15.92 13.49 -18.74
N THR A 300 16.36 14.43 -17.92
CA THR A 300 17.66 14.37 -17.23
C THR A 300 17.73 13.16 -16.31
N ALA A 301 16.69 12.91 -15.49
CA ALA A 301 16.63 11.76 -14.61
C ALA A 301 16.72 10.42 -15.37
N LEU A 302 16.01 10.30 -16.49
CA LEU A 302 16.11 9.14 -17.37
C LEU A 302 17.52 8.97 -17.96
N SER A 303 18.11 10.05 -18.49
CA SER A 303 19.44 10.02 -19.08
C SER A 303 20.47 9.51 -18.08
N GLU A 304 20.44 10.02 -16.84
CA GLU A 304 21.36 9.58 -15.79
C GLU A 304 21.19 8.09 -15.44
N LEU A 305 19.96 7.56 -15.44
CA LEU A 305 19.75 6.12 -15.24
C LEU A 305 20.36 5.29 -16.38
N MET A 306 20.22 5.75 -17.62
CA MET A 306 20.69 5.04 -18.82
C MET A 306 22.22 5.03 -18.97
N ILE A 307 22.92 6.08 -18.53
CA ILE A 307 24.40 6.17 -18.62
C ILE A 307 25.12 5.53 -17.44
N ARG A 308 24.40 4.97 -16.45
CA ARG A 308 25.05 4.25 -15.34
C ARG A 308 25.95 3.13 -15.86
N PRO A 309 27.06 2.83 -15.14
CA PRO A 309 27.94 1.72 -15.51
C PRO A 309 27.16 0.43 -15.71
N GLN A 310 27.48 -0.29 -16.78
CA GLN A 310 26.87 -1.59 -17.06
C GLN A 310 27.18 -2.57 -15.93
N LYS A 311 26.17 -3.33 -15.50
CA LYS A 311 26.28 -4.37 -14.47
C LYS A 311 25.71 -5.68 -15.01
N ALA A 312 26.13 -6.80 -14.41
CA ALA A 312 25.45 -8.07 -14.66
C ALA A 312 23.96 -7.96 -14.29
N GLU A 313 23.10 -8.66 -15.04
CA GLU A 313 21.66 -8.67 -14.78
C GLU A 313 21.33 -9.30 -13.43
N VAL A 314 22.07 -10.36 -13.10
CA VAL A 314 21.96 -11.11 -11.84
C VAL A 314 23.25 -10.90 -11.06
N GLY A 315 23.15 -10.27 -9.91
CA GLY A 315 24.26 -10.00 -9.00
C GLY A 315 23.76 -9.67 -7.61
#